data_2f6d6fbebdc0c0852279dcbe558bf719
#
_entry.id   2f6d6fbebdc0c0852279dcbe558bf719
#
_cell.length_a   1.000
_cell.length_b   1.000
_cell.length_c   1.000
_cell.angle_alpha   90.00
_cell.angle_beta   90.00
_cell.angle_gamma   90.00
#
_symmetry.space_group_name_H-M   'P 1'
#
loop_
_entity.id
_entity.type
_entity.pdbx_description
1 polymer ?
#
loop_
_entity_poly.entity_id
_entity_poly.type
_entity_poly.pdbx_seq_one_letter_code
_entity_poly.pdbx_strand_id
1 'polypeptide(L)'
;MMTLVYFLIAIAILVFVHEMGHFLAARSCGVQVIRFSIGFGKEVLKWTQPKTGTEWVVALVPLGGYVRMEDASFDSKRLAARSWIVFAGPLANLIFAAIAYSFLFSADRQEPQAVLGQPPAGSIAAAAGITGGDQVVAVDGRSVRSFTELRWRMAQALVGEGSDQIELSLQHRSSQVREVRLNLRPGGPSESGAKGAAEASYAADPALAIASIGLLPLSQSVKILRIQEASAAADAGLRVGDRILQVSGEPVFQPETMIARVQASGGRPIELIVANANSIGSTPSVGSERVLIRPKPGADGVYRIGAVVGADVATVEVSDDLVTAVSRGVSRTWEMTVLTFQALGRMIVGEISWRQISGPVTIADAAGQSAGGGLQPFIGFLALISISIAVLNLLPIPMLDGGHLLYYLWEFVRGSPLSAEVQDAGRRMGVALIILLTTVALFNDFSRLAGW
;
A
#
# COMPACT_ATOMS: atom_id res chain seq x y z
N MET A 1 12.43 -15.17 -12.74
CA MET A 1 13.15 -15.95 -11.69
C MET A 1 13.40 -15.14 -10.43
N MET A 2 13.95 -13.93 -10.50
CA MET A 2 14.21 -13.06 -9.32
C MET A 2 12.95 -12.72 -8.53
N THR A 3 11.83 -12.45 -9.20
CA THR A 3 10.51 -12.18 -8.57
C THR A 3 10.09 -13.27 -7.59
N LEU A 4 10.21 -14.55 -8.01
CA LEU A 4 9.88 -15.69 -7.15
C LEU A 4 10.81 -15.78 -5.93
N VAL A 5 12.09 -15.47 -6.10
CA VAL A 5 13.07 -15.48 -5.00
C VAL A 5 12.70 -14.43 -3.95
N TYR A 6 12.40 -13.20 -4.36
CA TYR A 6 11.98 -12.15 -3.43
C TYR A 6 10.66 -12.46 -2.73
N PHE A 7 9.72 -13.07 -3.44
CA PHE A 7 8.47 -13.54 -2.84
C PHE A 7 8.72 -14.60 -1.76
N LEU A 8 9.54 -15.61 -2.05
CA LEU A 8 9.87 -16.66 -1.08
C LEU A 8 10.61 -16.11 0.14
N ILE A 9 11.53 -15.15 -0.06
CA ILE A 9 12.22 -14.44 1.04
C ILE A 9 11.20 -13.68 1.88
N ALA A 10 10.28 -12.94 1.26
CA ALA A 10 9.27 -12.16 1.96
C ALA A 10 8.38 -13.07 2.81
N ILE A 11 7.82 -14.13 2.22
CA ILE A 11 6.98 -15.08 2.96
C ILE A 11 7.76 -15.75 4.10
N ALA A 12 8.99 -16.17 3.86
CA ALA A 12 9.81 -16.80 4.91
C ALA A 12 10.05 -15.87 6.11
N ILE A 13 10.35 -14.58 5.86
CA ILE A 13 10.51 -13.56 6.92
C ILE A 13 9.20 -13.39 7.69
N LEU A 14 8.09 -13.19 7.00
CA LEU A 14 6.81 -12.87 7.62
C LEU A 14 6.23 -14.05 8.41
N VAL A 15 6.37 -15.26 7.88
CA VAL A 15 6.00 -16.50 8.59
C VAL A 15 6.90 -16.70 9.81
N PHE A 16 8.22 -16.52 9.67
CA PHE A 16 9.13 -16.61 10.80
C PHE A 16 8.75 -15.65 11.93
N VAL A 17 8.42 -14.39 11.61
CA VAL A 17 7.99 -13.39 12.59
C VAL A 17 6.70 -13.84 13.29
N HIS A 18 5.73 -14.31 12.53
CA HIS A 18 4.45 -14.80 13.03
C HIS A 18 4.63 -15.96 14.02
N GLU A 19 5.31 -17.02 13.58
CA GLU A 19 5.58 -18.20 14.39
C GLU A 19 6.45 -17.89 15.61
N MET A 20 7.38 -16.92 15.48
CA MET A 20 8.21 -16.46 16.59
C MET A 20 7.35 -15.78 17.68
N GLY A 21 6.28 -15.09 17.32
CA GLY A 21 5.31 -14.55 18.26
C GLY A 21 4.72 -15.65 19.14
N HIS A 22 4.17 -16.69 18.53
CA HIS A 22 3.64 -17.87 19.25
C HIS A 22 4.70 -18.56 20.12
N PHE A 23 5.89 -18.76 19.56
CA PHE A 23 7.01 -19.38 20.25
C PHE A 23 7.41 -18.63 21.51
N LEU A 24 7.63 -17.33 21.42
CA LEU A 24 8.04 -16.49 22.56
C LEU A 24 6.95 -16.44 23.63
N ALA A 25 5.69 -16.30 23.23
CA ALA A 25 4.56 -16.28 24.15
C ALA A 25 4.39 -17.66 24.86
N ALA A 26 4.49 -18.77 24.12
CA ALA A 26 4.43 -20.11 24.71
C ALA A 26 5.53 -20.30 25.76
N ARG A 27 6.75 -19.90 25.42
CA ARG A 27 7.90 -20.00 26.35
C ARG A 27 7.71 -19.11 27.57
N SER A 28 7.22 -17.89 27.42
CA SER A 28 6.95 -16.96 28.54
C SER A 28 5.84 -17.50 29.48
N CYS A 29 4.89 -18.24 28.93
CA CYS A 29 3.83 -18.93 29.71
C CYS A 29 4.27 -20.29 30.29
N GLY A 30 5.53 -20.70 30.10
CA GLY A 30 6.04 -21.97 30.56
C GLY A 30 5.42 -23.16 29.82
N VAL A 31 5.05 -23.00 28.54
CA VAL A 31 4.64 -24.09 27.65
C VAL A 31 5.86 -24.66 26.95
N GLN A 32 6.00 -25.96 26.94
CA GLN A 32 7.08 -26.61 26.21
C GLN A 32 6.81 -26.61 24.72
N VAL A 33 7.77 -26.05 23.94
CA VAL A 33 7.72 -26.10 22.50
C VAL A 33 8.57 -27.24 21.99
N ILE A 34 7.93 -28.21 21.33
CA ILE A 34 8.58 -29.40 20.78
C ILE A 34 9.26 -29.08 19.47
N ARG A 35 8.58 -28.34 18.58
CA ARG A 35 9.10 -28.03 17.23
C ARG A 35 8.71 -26.62 16.78
N PHE A 36 9.68 -25.96 16.16
CA PHE A 36 9.51 -24.71 15.41
C PHE A 36 9.87 -24.98 13.96
N SER A 37 8.93 -24.83 13.03
CA SER A 37 9.16 -25.13 11.63
C SER A 37 8.85 -23.92 10.74
N ILE A 38 9.79 -23.58 9.86
CA ILE A 38 9.56 -22.68 8.73
C ILE A 38 9.34 -23.55 7.50
N GLY A 39 8.13 -23.50 6.93
CA GLY A 39 7.73 -24.33 5.82
C GLY A 39 7.09 -25.65 6.20
N PHE A 40 6.62 -26.35 5.16
CA PHE A 40 5.97 -27.66 5.26
C PHE A 40 6.68 -28.71 4.41
N GLY A 41 6.42 -29.98 4.67
CA GLY A 41 6.90 -31.10 3.89
C GLY A 41 8.26 -31.62 4.36
N LYS A 42 9.14 -32.01 3.40
CA LYS A 42 10.42 -32.64 3.71
C LYS A 42 11.37 -31.68 4.42
N GLU A 43 11.96 -32.11 5.53
CA GLU A 43 12.96 -31.38 6.31
C GLU A 43 14.24 -31.19 5.45
N VAL A 44 14.66 -29.94 5.27
CA VAL A 44 15.90 -29.58 4.54
C VAL A 44 17.03 -29.36 5.55
N LEU A 45 16.72 -28.62 6.63
CA LEU A 45 17.63 -28.39 7.74
C LEU A 45 16.89 -28.72 9.04
N LYS A 46 17.57 -29.40 9.94
CA LYS A 46 17.05 -29.74 11.26
C LYS A 46 18.16 -29.66 12.29
N TRP A 47 17.88 -28.98 13.40
CA TRP A 47 18.74 -29.03 14.60
C TRP A 47 17.90 -28.98 15.85
N THR A 48 18.37 -29.61 16.90
CA THR A 48 17.71 -29.63 18.21
C THR A 48 18.49 -28.79 19.20
N GLN A 49 17.81 -27.85 19.85
CA GLN A 49 18.43 -26.99 20.84
C GLN A 49 18.70 -27.77 22.13
N PRO A 50 19.96 -27.96 22.59
CA PRO A 50 20.28 -28.85 23.68
C PRO A 50 19.62 -28.47 25.02
N LYS A 51 19.46 -27.16 25.26
CA LYS A 51 18.91 -26.66 26.54
C LYS A 51 17.39 -26.81 26.68
N THR A 52 16.66 -26.80 25.59
CA THR A 52 15.19 -26.72 25.59
C THR A 52 14.52 -27.92 24.95
N GLY A 53 15.29 -28.73 24.22
CA GLY A 53 14.77 -29.87 23.46
C GLY A 53 13.97 -29.46 22.21
N THR A 54 13.83 -28.18 21.93
CA THR A 54 13.06 -27.69 20.75
C THR A 54 13.78 -28.07 19.46
N GLU A 55 13.09 -28.71 18.57
CA GLU A 55 13.53 -28.97 17.18
C GLU A 55 13.28 -27.76 16.31
N TRP A 56 14.32 -27.22 15.71
CA TRP A 56 14.23 -26.15 14.70
C TRP A 56 14.34 -26.79 13.31
N VAL A 57 13.37 -26.51 12.47
CA VAL A 57 13.25 -27.12 11.15
C VAL A 57 13.04 -26.05 10.08
N VAL A 58 13.77 -26.22 8.97
CA VAL A 58 13.47 -25.53 7.71
C VAL A 58 13.04 -26.60 6.71
N ALA A 59 11.81 -26.48 6.21
CA ALA A 59 11.23 -27.45 5.30
C ALA A 59 11.20 -26.94 3.85
N LEU A 60 11.00 -27.85 2.91
CA LEU A 60 11.15 -27.62 1.47
C LEU A 60 10.14 -26.61 0.90
N VAL A 61 8.92 -26.56 1.44
CA VAL A 61 7.85 -25.70 0.93
C VAL A 61 7.66 -24.50 1.87
N PRO A 62 8.24 -23.32 1.56
CA PRO A 62 8.28 -22.16 2.46
C PRO A 62 6.98 -21.33 2.43
N LEU A 63 5.83 -21.97 2.24
CA LEU A 63 4.49 -21.32 2.17
C LEU A 63 3.75 -21.34 3.52
N GLY A 64 4.47 -21.24 4.63
CA GLY A 64 3.91 -21.23 5.98
C GLY A 64 4.91 -21.73 7.00
N GLY A 65 4.44 -21.95 8.22
CA GLY A 65 5.20 -22.49 9.33
C GLY A 65 4.27 -23.06 10.40
N TYR A 66 4.83 -23.56 11.47
CA TYR A 66 4.08 -23.93 12.67
C TYR A 66 4.97 -24.04 13.89
N VAL A 67 4.38 -23.74 15.03
CA VAL A 67 4.95 -24.01 16.36
C VAL A 67 4.17 -25.16 16.99
N ARG A 68 4.82 -26.31 17.14
CA ARG A 68 4.22 -27.44 17.83
C ARG A 68 4.54 -27.35 19.32
N MET A 69 3.53 -27.17 20.12
CA MET A 69 3.57 -27.16 21.57
C MET A 69 3.24 -28.55 22.09
N GLU A 70 3.61 -28.84 23.34
CA GLU A 70 3.16 -30.03 24.01
C GLU A 70 1.71 -29.84 24.48
N ASP A 71 0.80 -30.67 23.97
CA ASP A 71 -0.65 -30.54 24.20
C ASP A 71 -0.99 -30.49 25.70
N ALA A 72 -0.46 -31.44 26.52
CA ALA A 72 -0.71 -31.46 27.94
C ALA A 72 -0.21 -30.22 28.68
N SER A 73 0.92 -29.66 28.26
CA SER A 73 1.47 -28.42 28.81
C SER A 73 0.65 -27.20 28.40
N PHE A 74 0.14 -27.15 27.18
CA PHE A 74 -0.69 -26.05 26.68
C PHE A 74 -2.09 -26.08 27.28
N ASP A 75 -2.77 -27.23 27.29
CA ASP A 75 -4.14 -27.36 27.75
C ASP A 75 -4.27 -27.15 29.28
N SER A 76 -3.20 -27.44 30.03
CA SER A 76 -3.16 -27.14 31.46
C SER A 76 -3.12 -25.66 31.83
N LYS A 77 -2.86 -24.77 30.86
CA LYS A 77 -2.75 -23.32 31.09
C LYS A 77 -4.11 -22.67 31.26
N ARG A 78 -4.12 -21.60 32.05
CA ARG A 78 -5.31 -20.72 32.18
C ARG A 78 -5.71 -20.16 30.80
N LEU A 79 -6.99 -19.95 30.63
CA LEU A 79 -7.56 -19.44 29.38
C LEU A 79 -6.84 -18.17 28.87
N ALA A 80 -6.52 -17.22 29.76
CA ALA A 80 -5.79 -16.01 29.41
C ALA A 80 -4.39 -16.29 28.81
N ALA A 81 -3.68 -17.32 29.33
CA ALA A 81 -2.37 -17.68 28.79
C ALA A 81 -2.51 -18.34 27.41
N ARG A 82 -3.50 -19.21 27.21
CA ARG A 82 -3.80 -19.80 25.89
C ARG A 82 -4.18 -18.73 24.86
N SER A 83 -5.05 -17.79 25.27
CA SER A 83 -5.42 -16.64 24.40
C SER A 83 -4.24 -15.76 24.05
N TRP A 84 -3.35 -15.47 25.02
CA TRP A 84 -2.14 -14.70 24.79
C TRP A 84 -1.20 -15.38 23.80
N ILE A 85 -0.97 -16.68 23.94
CA ILE A 85 -0.10 -17.45 23.04
C ILE A 85 -0.62 -17.37 21.61
N VAL A 86 -1.93 -17.55 21.40
CA VAL A 86 -2.54 -17.50 20.07
C VAL A 86 -2.53 -16.07 19.51
N PHE A 87 -2.83 -15.05 20.32
CA PHE A 87 -2.80 -13.65 19.87
C PHE A 87 -1.39 -13.16 19.52
N ALA A 88 -0.36 -13.74 20.11
CA ALA A 88 1.02 -13.28 19.97
C ALA A 88 1.58 -13.41 18.54
N GLY A 89 1.10 -14.36 17.73
CA GLY A 89 1.46 -14.46 16.31
C GLY A 89 1.07 -13.22 15.51
N PRO A 90 -0.23 -12.90 15.41
CA PRO A 90 -0.69 -11.67 14.78
C PRO A 90 -0.06 -10.40 15.36
N LEU A 91 0.09 -10.33 16.68
CA LEU A 91 0.74 -9.20 17.35
C LEU A 91 2.20 -9.02 16.91
N ALA A 92 2.96 -10.11 16.77
CA ALA A 92 4.34 -10.05 16.30
C ALA A 92 4.43 -9.47 14.88
N ASN A 93 3.49 -9.80 14.02
CA ASN A 93 3.40 -9.21 12.68
C ASN A 93 3.08 -7.71 12.72
N LEU A 94 2.20 -7.26 13.60
CA LEU A 94 1.93 -5.82 13.79
C LEU A 94 3.15 -5.09 14.35
N ILE A 95 3.86 -5.68 15.31
CA ILE A 95 5.10 -5.11 15.86
C ILE A 95 6.17 -5.01 14.76
N PHE A 96 6.34 -6.06 13.96
CA PHE A 96 7.26 -6.03 12.83
C PHE A 96 6.93 -4.91 11.84
N ALA A 97 5.66 -4.76 11.48
CA ALA A 97 5.21 -3.69 10.60
C ALA A 97 5.50 -2.29 11.20
N ALA A 98 5.27 -2.10 12.51
CA ALA A 98 5.57 -0.85 13.19
C ALA A 98 7.08 -0.54 13.18
N ILE A 99 7.93 -1.55 13.41
CA ILE A 99 9.40 -1.41 13.33
C ILE A 99 9.82 -1.08 11.88
N ALA A 100 9.27 -1.79 10.89
CA ALA A 100 9.59 -1.56 9.49
C ALA A 100 9.19 -0.16 9.03
N TYR A 101 8.00 0.32 9.36
CA TYR A 101 7.59 1.69 9.07
C TYR A 101 8.42 2.73 9.84
N SER A 102 8.76 2.47 11.12
CA SER A 102 9.64 3.36 11.89
C SER A 102 11.01 3.52 11.23
N PHE A 103 11.58 2.40 10.76
CA PHE A 103 12.82 2.43 9.99
C PHE A 103 12.68 3.25 8.71
N LEU A 104 11.58 3.07 7.95
CA LEU A 104 11.33 3.84 6.73
C LEU A 104 11.18 5.34 7.02
N PHE A 105 10.56 5.71 8.13
CA PHE A 105 10.39 7.11 8.50
C PHE A 105 11.69 7.75 9.02
N SER A 106 12.58 6.98 9.63
CA SER A 106 13.89 7.47 10.07
C SER A 106 14.93 7.57 8.95
N ALA A 107 14.76 6.81 7.86
CA ALA A 107 15.64 6.85 6.71
C ALA A 107 15.37 8.09 5.84
N ASP A 108 16.44 8.64 5.25
CA ASP A 108 16.31 9.71 4.27
C ASP A 108 15.51 9.23 3.07
N ARG A 109 14.49 9.99 2.71
CA ARG A 109 13.61 9.69 1.60
C ARG A 109 13.32 10.93 0.77
N GLN A 110 13.30 10.76 -0.53
CA GLN A 110 12.94 11.80 -1.47
C GLN A 110 11.41 11.82 -1.59
N GLU A 111 10.77 12.88 -1.10
CA GLU A 111 9.34 13.09 -1.20
C GLU A 111 9.02 14.30 -2.08
N PRO A 112 7.88 14.30 -2.81
CA PRO A 112 7.45 15.47 -3.55
C PRO A 112 7.32 16.68 -2.62
N GLN A 113 7.83 17.84 -3.06
CA GLN A 113 7.65 19.10 -2.33
C GLN A 113 6.16 19.46 -2.23
N ALA A 114 5.76 20.06 -1.12
CA ALA A 114 4.39 20.53 -0.91
C ALA A 114 4.09 21.82 -1.69
N VAL A 115 4.56 21.91 -2.95
CA VAL A 115 4.29 23.02 -3.85
C VAL A 115 3.14 22.61 -4.76
N LEU A 116 2.11 23.46 -4.84
CA LEU A 116 0.89 23.19 -5.57
C LEU A 116 1.02 23.61 -7.03
N GLY A 117 0.51 22.77 -7.92
CA GLY A 117 0.25 23.11 -9.31
C GLY A 117 -0.94 24.03 -9.44
N GLN A 118 -1.22 24.50 -10.66
CA GLN A 118 -2.41 25.32 -10.93
C GLN A 118 -3.68 24.47 -10.67
N PRO A 119 -4.54 24.86 -9.74
CA PRO A 119 -5.78 24.14 -9.50
C PRO A 119 -6.70 24.17 -10.73
N PRO A 120 -7.42 23.08 -11.03
CA PRO A 120 -8.43 23.05 -12.09
C PRO A 120 -9.51 24.11 -11.86
N ALA A 121 -9.96 24.76 -12.95
CA ALA A 121 -11.04 25.72 -12.89
C ALA A 121 -12.32 25.09 -12.28
N GLY A 122 -12.95 25.79 -11.34
CA GLY A 122 -14.14 25.30 -10.63
C GLY A 122 -13.86 24.34 -9.47
N SER A 123 -12.59 24.02 -9.19
CA SER A 123 -12.23 23.23 -7.99
C SER A 123 -12.33 24.08 -6.72
N ILE A 124 -12.44 23.40 -5.57
CA ILE A 124 -12.45 24.04 -4.24
C ILE A 124 -11.17 24.84 -4.01
N ALA A 125 -10.03 24.30 -4.42
CA ALA A 125 -8.74 24.98 -4.32
C ALA A 125 -8.69 26.26 -5.17
N ALA A 126 -9.23 26.24 -6.39
CA ALA A 126 -9.33 27.43 -7.24
C ALA A 126 -10.27 28.49 -6.65
N ALA A 127 -11.43 28.08 -6.12
CA ALA A 127 -12.39 28.98 -5.46
C ALA A 127 -11.81 29.61 -4.19
N ALA A 128 -10.93 28.93 -3.48
CA ALA A 128 -10.20 29.44 -2.32
C ALA A 128 -9.02 30.37 -2.69
N GLY A 129 -8.78 30.62 -4.00
CA GLY A 129 -7.72 31.51 -4.45
C GLY A 129 -6.31 30.91 -4.39
N ILE A 130 -6.18 29.60 -4.39
CA ILE A 130 -4.90 28.90 -4.51
C ILE A 130 -4.39 29.05 -5.96
N THR A 131 -3.11 29.31 -6.11
CA THR A 131 -2.44 29.49 -7.40
C THR A 131 -1.27 28.54 -7.57
N GLY A 132 -0.90 28.25 -8.83
CA GLY A 132 0.28 27.43 -9.10
C GLY A 132 1.55 28.08 -8.55
N GLY A 133 2.35 27.30 -7.84
CA GLY A 133 3.57 27.74 -7.16
C GLY A 133 3.37 28.09 -5.67
N ASP A 134 2.16 28.01 -5.13
CA ASP A 134 1.93 28.14 -3.71
C ASP A 134 2.50 26.90 -2.99
N GLN A 135 3.33 27.11 -1.97
CA GLN A 135 3.85 26.07 -1.10
C GLN A 135 2.98 25.97 0.16
N VAL A 136 2.47 24.78 0.45
CA VAL A 136 1.77 24.53 1.71
C VAL A 136 2.81 24.32 2.80
N VAL A 137 2.77 25.18 3.84
CA VAL A 137 3.68 25.11 4.99
C VAL A 137 3.01 24.55 6.23
N ALA A 138 1.68 24.64 6.35
CA ALA A 138 0.92 24.02 7.43
C ALA A 138 -0.53 23.70 7.00
N VAL A 139 -1.14 22.74 7.70
CA VAL A 139 -2.57 22.38 7.63
C VAL A 139 -3.10 22.41 9.07
N ASP A 140 -4.15 23.20 9.34
CA ASP A 140 -4.73 23.40 10.67
C ASP A 140 -3.65 23.69 11.74
N GLY A 141 -2.70 24.60 11.41
CA GLY A 141 -1.59 25.00 12.27
C GLY A 141 -0.48 23.96 12.43
N ARG A 142 -0.57 22.78 11.80
CA ARG A 142 0.45 21.73 11.86
C ARG A 142 1.35 21.80 10.63
N SER A 143 2.66 21.89 10.83
CA SER A 143 3.64 22.02 9.75
C SER A 143 3.59 20.87 8.77
N VAL A 144 3.89 21.18 7.50
CA VAL A 144 3.96 20.24 6.38
C VAL A 144 5.31 20.41 5.68
N ARG A 145 6.06 19.30 5.51
CA ARG A 145 7.39 19.30 4.90
C ARG A 145 7.38 18.76 3.47
N SER A 146 6.36 17.94 3.14
CA SER A 146 6.25 17.29 1.84
C SER A 146 4.80 17.20 1.38
N PHE A 147 4.59 16.94 0.09
CA PHE A 147 3.26 16.71 -0.47
C PHE A 147 2.62 15.41 0.09
N THR A 148 3.45 14.42 0.43
CA THR A 148 2.98 13.20 1.10
C THR A 148 2.41 13.51 2.48
N GLU A 149 3.09 14.38 3.23
CA GLU A 149 2.59 14.82 4.55
C GLU A 149 1.34 15.70 4.42
N LEU A 150 1.28 16.57 3.41
CA LEU A 150 0.07 17.33 3.08
C LEU A 150 -1.12 16.39 2.85
N ARG A 151 -0.96 15.41 1.98
CA ARG A 151 -2.01 14.41 1.70
C ARG A 151 -2.49 13.71 2.95
N TRP A 152 -1.56 13.33 3.79
CA TRP A 152 -1.86 12.67 5.04
C TRP A 152 -2.68 13.54 5.99
N ARG A 153 -2.25 14.79 6.23
CA ARG A 153 -2.97 15.71 7.10
C ARG A 153 -4.35 16.06 6.56
N MET A 154 -4.46 16.26 5.26
CA MET A 154 -5.74 16.48 4.60
C MET A 154 -6.67 15.28 4.78
N ALA A 155 -6.16 14.05 4.62
CA ALA A 155 -6.95 12.84 4.86
C ALA A 155 -7.44 12.74 6.30
N GLN A 156 -6.60 13.06 7.29
CA GLN A 156 -7.01 13.10 8.70
C GLN A 156 -8.09 14.15 8.97
N ALA A 157 -7.96 15.35 8.38
CA ALA A 157 -8.94 16.41 8.54
C ALA A 157 -10.29 16.07 7.88
N LEU A 158 -10.26 15.31 6.77
CA LEU A 158 -11.48 14.88 6.06
C LEU A 158 -12.21 13.72 6.73
N VAL A 159 -11.50 12.87 7.49
CA VAL A 159 -12.08 11.71 8.21
C VAL A 159 -12.51 12.11 9.64
N GLY A 160 -11.92 13.16 10.19
CA GLY A 160 -12.26 13.67 11.53
C GLY A 160 -13.69 14.20 11.59
N GLU A 161 -14.41 13.90 12.68
CA GLU A 161 -15.77 14.37 12.88
C GLU A 161 -15.83 15.91 12.87
N GLY A 162 -16.46 16.47 11.85
CA GLY A 162 -17.10 17.79 11.94
C GLY A 162 -16.41 19.01 11.32
N SER A 163 -15.26 18.92 10.68
CA SER A 163 -14.67 20.11 10.05
C SER A 163 -15.10 20.24 8.58
N ASP A 164 -16.12 21.07 8.33
CA ASP A 164 -16.47 21.49 6.96
C ASP A 164 -15.43 22.45 6.35
N GLN A 165 -14.42 22.84 7.10
CA GLN A 165 -13.38 23.79 6.72
C GLN A 165 -12.01 23.29 7.16
N ILE A 166 -11.03 23.39 6.26
CA ILE A 166 -9.61 23.13 6.54
C ILE A 166 -8.82 24.41 6.27
N GLU A 167 -7.96 24.78 7.21
CA GLU A 167 -7.10 25.94 7.08
C GLU A 167 -5.72 25.56 6.54
N LEU A 168 -5.32 26.15 5.41
CA LEU A 168 -4.01 25.98 4.83
C LEU A 168 -3.18 27.25 5.03
N SER A 169 -1.98 27.12 5.58
CA SER A 169 -0.98 28.18 5.54
C SER A 169 -0.15 28.05 4.27
N LEU A 170 -0.20 29.03 3.39
CA LEU A 170 0.45 29.02 2.08
C LEU A 170 1.54 30.09 2.02
N GLN A 171 2.65 29.77 1.36
CA GLN A 171 3.73 30.69 1.07
C GLN A 171 4.01 30.71 -0.45
N HIS A 172 3.96 31.87 -1.08
CA HIS A 172 4.26 32.03 -2.50
C HIS A 172 5.62 32.69 -2.69
N ARG A 173 6.59 32.03 -3.32
CA ARG A 173 7.91 32.58 -3.72
C ARG A 173 8.55 33.52 -2.68
N SER A 174 8.71 33.06 -1.46
CA SER A 174 9.31 33.85 -0.36
C SER A 174 8.50 35.07 0.14
N SER A 175 7.22 35.16 -0.24
CA SER A 175 6.29 36.14 0.31
C SER A 175 5.82 35.74 1.73
N GLN A 176 5.07 36.62 2.38
CA GLN A 176 4.52 36.32 3.69
C GLN A 176 3.56 35.13 3.61
N VAL A 177 3.50 34.34 4.68
CA VAL A 177 2.54 33.25 4.82
C VAL A 177 1.15 33.83 4.88
N ARG A 178 0.24 33.29 4.05
CA ARG A 178 -1.19 33.63 4.04
C ARG A 178 -2.00 32.41 4.45
N GLU A 179 -3.08 32.64 5.16
CA GLU A 179 -4.02 31.59 5.53
C GLU A 179 -5.17 31.55 4.53
N VAL A 180 -5.50 30.34 4.08
CA VAL A 180 -6.58 30.07 3.13
C VAL A 180 -7.47 29.00 3.71
N ARG A 181 -8.78 29.23 3.72
CA ARG A 181 -9.77 28.25 4.20
C ARG A 181 -10.41 27.53 3.04
N LEU A 182 -10.28 26.21 3.03
CA LEU A 182 -10.96 25.34 2.10
C LEU A 182 -12.32 24.95 2.68
N ASN A 183 -13.40 25.37 2.03
CA ASN A 183 -14.75 24.91 2.33
C ASN A 183 -15.01 23.58 1.63
N LEU A 184 -15.16 22.52 2.40
CA LEU A 184 -15.39 21.16 1.88
C LEU A 184 -16.88 20.88 1.60
N ARG A 185 -17.77 21.74 2.08
CA ARG A 185 -19.18 21.70 1.67
C ARG A 185 -19.32 22.28 0.27
N PRO A 186 -19.86 21.55 -0.69
CA PRO A 186 -20.21 22.14 -1.97
C PRO A 186 -21.32 23.16 -1.79
N GLY A 187 -20.95 24.42 -1.73
CA GLY A 187 -21.87 25.55 -1.74
C GLY A 187 -22.12 26.01 -3.17
N GLY A 188 -22.88 25.27 -3.96
CA GLY A 188 -23.32 25.63 -5.28
C GLY A 188 -24.53 24.80 -5.70
N PRO A 189 -25.49 25.34 -6.49
CA PRO A 189 -26.69 24.64 -6.88
C PRO A 189 -26.40 23.64 -8.01
N SER A 190 -25.73 22.56 -7.72
CA SER A 190 -25.72 21.39 -8.61
C SER A 190 -25.47 20.10 -7.84
N GLU A 191 -26.57 19.42 -7.66
CA GLU A 191 -26.75 17.97 -7.60
C GLU A 191 -26.27 17.20 -6.38
N SER A 192 -27.26 16.71 -5.68
CA SER A 192 -27.21 15.70 -4.59
C SER A 192 -26.44 14.39 -4.93
N GLY A 193 -25.85 14.27 -6.11
CA GLY A 193 -25.03 13.14 -6.52
C GLY A 193 -23.52 13.28 -6.24
N ALA A 194 -23.01 14.52 -6.17
CA ALA A 194 -21.57 14.76 -6.00
C ALA A 194 -21.09 14.50 -4.55
N LYS A 195 -21.96 14.68 -3.56
CA LYS A 195 -21.61 14.48 -2.14
C LYS A 195 -21.35 13.02 -1.81
N GLY A 196 -22.20 12.11 -2.29
CA GLY A 196 -22.02 10.66 -2.07
C GLY A 196 -20.83 10.07 -2.83
N ALA A 197 -20.54 10.59 -4.03
CA ALA A 197 -19.38 10.16 -4.81
C ALA A 197 -18.05 10.66 -4.23
N ALA A 198 -18.01 11.89 -3.67
CA ALA A 198 -16.84 12.43 -3.00
C ALA A 198 -16.57 11.68 -1.69
N GLU A 199 -17.57 11.47 -0.85
CA GLU A 199 -17.45 10.73 0.41
C GLU A 199 -17.04 9.26 0.17
N ALA A 200 -17.58 8.60 -0.86
CA ALA A 200 -17.17 7.25 -1.25
C ALA A 200 -15.73 7.22 -1.80
N SER A 201 -15.31 8.25 -2.54
CA SER A 201 -13.93 8.40 -3.04
C SER A 201 -12.94 8.70 -1.91
N TYR A 202 -13.34 9.49 -0.91
CA TYR A 202 -12.53 9.79 0.28
C TYR A 202 -12.20 8.55 1.11
N ALA A 203 -13.16 7.64 1.21
CA ALA A 203 -12.98 6.41 1.96
C ALA A 203 -12.17 5.33 1.20
N ALA A 204 -12.11 5.43 -0.14
CA ALA A 204 -11.44 4.46 -0.99
C ALA A 204 -9.97 4.80 -1.26
N ASP A 205 -9.63 6.08 -1.52
CA ASP A 205 -8.25 6.52 -1.76
C ASP A 205 -8.06 8.00 -1.36
N PRO A 206 -7.29 8.29 -0.30
CA PRO A 206 -6.97 9.66 0.11
C PRO A 206 -6.28 10.52 -0.98
N ALA A 207 -5.62 9.88 -1.95
CA ALA A 207 -4.98 10.57 -3.05
C ALA A 207 -6.00 11.12 -4.05
N LEU A 208 -7.03 10.34 -4.36
CA LEU A 208 -8.13 10.77 -5.23
C LEU A 208 -8.95 11.88 -4.57
N ALA A 209 -9.12 11.81 -3.26
CA ALA A 209 -9.81 12.83 -2.48
C ALA A 209 -9.17 14.21 -2.62
N ILE A 210 -7.85 14.30 -2.47
CA ILE A 210 -7.11 15.56 -2.55
C ILE A 210 -7.09 16.09 -3.98
N ALA A 211 -6.97 15.20 -4.96
CA ALA A 211 -7.05 15.58 -6.37
C ALA A 211 -8.43 16.13 -6.74
N SER A 212 -9.52 15.60 -6.18
CA SER A 212 -10.89 16.11 -6.42
C SER A 212 -11.14 17.50 -5.85
N ILE A 213 -10.42 17.89 -4.78
CA ILE A 213 -10.44 19.26 -4.24
C ILE A 213 -9.64 20.22 -5.14
N GLY A 214 -8.77 19.70 -6.01
CA GLY A 214 -7.91 20.48 -6.91
C GLY A 214 -6.51 20.73 -6.33
N LEU A 215 -6.12 20.05 -5.28
CA LEU A 215 -4.76 20.12 -4.73
C LEU A 215 -3.88 19.08 -5.44
N LEU A 216 -3.17 19.52 -6.46
CA LEU A 216 -2.24 18.71 -7.23
C LEU A 216 -0.81 19.19 -6.98
N PRO A 217 0.20 18.30 -6.98
CA PRO A 217 1.58 18.73 -6.88
C PRO A 217 2.00 19.52 -8.12
N LEU A 218 2.88 20.49 -7.94
CA LEU A 218 3.47 21.22 -9.07
C LEU A 218 4.36 20.26 -9.87
N SER A 219 3.92 19.93 -11.06
CA SER A 219 4.70 19.16 -12.02
C SER A 219 5.34 20.09 -13.06
N GLN A 220 6.63 19.86 -13.33
CA GLN A 220 7.39 20.63 -14.30
C GLN A 220 7.35 20.00 -15.70
N SER A 221 7.11 18.72 -15.78
CA SER A 221 7.04 17.92 -17.00
C SER A 221 6.44 16.55 -16.75
N VAL A 222 6.30 15.74 -17.78
CA VAL A 222 5.88 14.34 -17.65
C VAL A 222 7.10 13.45 -17.79
N LYS A 223 7.39 12.62 -16.75
CA LYS A 223 8.54 11.73 -16.73
C LYS A 223 8.15 10.31 -17.13
N ILE A 224 8.98 9.65 -17.92
CA ILE A 224 8.83 8.24 -18.27
C ILE A 224 9.33 7.37 -17.12
N LEU A 225 8.45 6.57 -16.55
CA LEU A 225 8.74 5.66 -15.42
C LEU A 225 9.07 4.24 -15.90
N ARG A 226 8.43 3.79 -16.98
CA ARG A 226 8.65 2.46 -17.57
C ARG A 226 8.28 2.46 -19.04
N ILE A 227 8.96 1.66 -19.83
CA ILE A 227 8.68 1.44 -21.25
C ILE A 227 8.38 -0.04 -21.47
N GLN A 228 7.30 -0.33 -22.20
CA GLN A 228 6.95 -1.69 -22.60
C GLN A 228 7.83 -2.10 -23.81
N GLU A 229 8.30 -3.32 -23.78
CA GLU A 229 9.02 -3.90 -24.92
C GLU A 229 8.13 -3.93 -26.18
N ALA A 230 8.75 -3.76 -27.36
CA ALA A 230 8.07 -3.72 -28.65
C ALA A 230 6.96 -2.66 -28.77
N SER A 231 7.01 -1.60 -27.97
CA SER A 231 6.07 -0.47 -28.00
C SER A 231 6.53 0.67 -28.92
N ALA A 232 5.62 1.58 -29.22
CA ALA A 232 5.93 2.79 -29.98
C ALA A 232 7.01 3.65 -29.27
N ALA A 233 7.01 3.69 -27.95
CA ALA A 233 8.00 4.40 -27.15
C ALA A 233 9.39 3.76 -27.26
N ALA A 234 9.48 2.43 -27.24
CA ALA A 234 10.73 1.69 -27.42
C ALA A 234 11.27 1.88 -28.84
N ASP A 235 10.42 1.78 -29.87
CA ASP A 235 10.79 1.98 -31.29
C ASP A 235 11.29 3.40 -31.56
N ALA A 236 10.75 4.38 -30.84
CA ALA A 236 11.15 5.80 -30.95
C ALA A 236 12.41 6.14 -30.14
N GLY A 237 13.03 5.16 -29.46
CA GLY A 237 14.26 5.34 -28.68
C GLY A 237 14.11 6.07 -27.35
N LEU A 238 12.88 6.23 -26.84
CA LEU A 238 12.63 6.80 -25.52
C LEU A 238 13.22 5.90 -24.42
N ARG A 239 13.64 6.53 -23.33
CA ARG A 239 14.27 5.84 -22.19
C ARG A 239 13.53 6.15 -20.87
N VAL A 240 13.66 5.24 -19.93
CA VAL A 240 13.20 5.47 -18.56
C VAL A 240 13.97 6.65 -17.96
N GLY A 241 13.24 7.58 -17.36
CA GLY A 241 13.78 8.83 -16.82
C GLY A 241 13.70 10.02 -17.76
N ASP A 242 13.42 9.83 -19.04
CA ASP A 242 13.23 10.94 -19.99
C ASP A 242 12.01 11.79 -19.58
N ARG A 243 12.13 13.10 -19.82
CA ARG A 243 11.12 14.10 -19.48
C ARG A 243 10.45 14.60 -20.75
N ILE A 244 9.15 14.44 -20.86
CA ILE A 244 8.35 14.95 -21.97
C ILE A 244 7.89 16.36 -21.61
N LEU A 245 8.35 17.35 -22.38
CA LEU A 245 8.09 18.77 -22.16
C LEU A 245 6.89 19.25 -22.97
N GLN A 246 6.75 18.74 -24.21
CA GLN A 246 5.66 19.13 -25.11
C GLN A 246 5.15 17.94 -25.91
N VAL A 247 3.88 18.00 -26.28
CA VAL A 247 3.21 17.09 -27.21
C VAL A 247 2.55 17.91 -28.29
N SER A 248 2.95 17.70 -29.55
CA SER A 248 2.44 18.43 -30.71
C SER A 248 2.55 19.96 -30.57
N GLY A 249 3.69 20.45 -30.05
CA GLY A 249 3.98 21.88 -29.87
C GLY A 249 3.40 22.50 -28.60
N GLU A 250 2.55 21.81 -27.87
CA GLU A 250 1.96 22.33 -26.64
C GLU A 250 2.63 21.76 -25.38
N PRO A 251 2.95 22.58 -24.35
CA PRO A 251 3.58 22.10 -23.13
C PRO A 251 2.67 21.14 -22.37
N VAL A 252 3.28 20.14 -21.72
CA VAL A 252 2.58 19.12 -20.95
C VAL A 252 3.22 19.00 -19.57
N PHE A 253 2.41 19.22 -18.53
CA PHE A 253 2.83 19.17 -17.14
C PHE A 253 2.19 18.00 -16.38
N GLN A 254 1.06 17.49 -16.87
CA GLN A 254 0.28 16.43 -16.23
C GLN A 254 0.23 15.17 -17.11
N PRO A 255 0.43 13.97 -16.54
CA PRO A 255 0.34 12.71 -17.26
C PRO A 255 -1.00 12.53 -17.98
N GLU A 256 -2.10 12.92 -17.34
CA GLU A 256 -3.46 12.78 -17.86
C GLU A 256 -3.65 13.59 -19.16
N THR A 257 -3.12 14.82 -19.18
CA THR A 257 -3.16 15.68 -20.37
C THR A 257 -2.36 15.07 -21.51
N MET A 258 -1.20 14.51 -21.22
CA MET A 258 -0.41 13.79 -22.20
C MET A 258 -1.16 12.58 -22.76
N ILE A 259 -1.71 11.75 -21.89
CA ILE A 259 -2.47 10.54 -22.26
C ILE A 259 -3.65 10.92 -23.16
N ALA A 260 -4.42 11.94 -22.78
CA ALA A 260 -5.55 12.42 -23.56
C ALA A 260 -5.12 12.88 -24.97
N ARG A 261 -4.01 13.60 -25.11
CA ARG A 261 -3.48 14.04 -26.41
C ARG A 261 -3.00 12.88 -27.27
N VAL A 262 -2.32 11.88 -26.66
CA VAL A 262 -1.91 10.66 -27.36
C VAL A 262 -3.13 9.91 -27.89
N GLN A 263 -4.17 9.77 -27.10
CA GLN A 263 -5.42 9.11 -27.50
C GLN A 263 -6.15 9.89 -28.61
N ALA A 264 -6.23 11.21 -28.47
CA ALA A 264 -6.88 12.07 -29.45
C ALA A 264 -6.17 12.09 -30.82
N SER A 265 -4.90 11.67 -30.88
CA SER A 265 -4.17 11.55 -32.16
C SER A 265 -4.78 10.54 -33.11
N GLY A 266 -5.53 9.55 -32.60
CA GLY A 266 -6.14 8.48 -33.41
C GLY A 266 -5.10 7.65 -34.17
N GLY A 267 -3.88 7.51 -33.63
CA GLY A 267 -2.77 6.80 -34.27
C GLY A 267 -1.99 7.58 -35.31
N ARG A 268 -2.29 8.89 -35.45
CA ARG A 268 -1.46 9.80 -36.28
C ARG A 268 -0.13 10.03 -35.56
N PRO A 269 0.97 10.25 -36.33
CA PRO A 269 2.24 10.63 -35.75
C PRO A 269 2.12 11.91 -34.93
N ILE A 270 2.70 11.89 -33.72
CA ILE A 270 2.77 13.04 -32.81
C ILE A 270 4.22 13.41 -32.55
N GLU A 271 4.51 14.67 -32.44
CA GLU A 271 5.82 15.21 -32.11
C GLU A 271 5.92 15.37 -30.59
N LEU A 272 6.96 14.80 -29.98
CA LEU A 272 7.31 14.97 -28.58
C LEU A 272 8.59 15.80 -28.48
N ILE A 273 8.63 16.77 -27.60
CA ILE A 273 9.87 17.40 -27.15
C ILE A 273 10.29 16.72 -25.86
N VAL A 274 11.44 16.05 -25.91
CA VAL A 274 11.94 15.20 -24.82
C VAL A 274 13.28 15.73 -24.34
N ALA A 275 13.44 15.89 -23.04
CA ALA A 275 14.73 16.15 -22.40
C ALA A 275 15.26 14.85 -21.79
N ASN A 276 16.51 14.52 -22.07
CA ASN A 276 17.15 13.31 -21.56
C ASN A 276 17.31 13.36 -20.03
N ALA A 277 17.24 12.19 -19.36
CA ALA A 277 17.37 12.05 -17.93
C ALA A 277 18.65 12.69 -17.33
N ASN A 278 19.72 12.79 -18.12
CA ASN A 278 21.02 13.33 -17.71
C ASN A 278 21.17 14.85 -17.93
N SER A 279 20.19 15.52 -18.52
CA SER A 279 20.21 16.98 -18.69
C SER A 279 19.74 17.66 -17.40
N ILE A 280 20.64 17.79 -16.44
CA ILE A 280 20.45 18.54 -15.20
C ILE A 280 20.66 20.03 -15.53
N GLY A 281 19.56 20.77 -15.70
CA GLY A 281 19.63 22.22 -15.93
C GLY A 281 18.26 22.81 -16.14
N SER A 282 17.98 23.86 -15.40
CA SER A 282 16.68 24.55 -15.23
C SER A 282 16.22 25.40 -16.41
N THR A 283 16.64 25.14 -17.64
CA THR A 283 16.13 25.82 -18.83
C THR A 283 15.73 24.80 -19.91
N PRO A 284 14.51 24.87 -20.45
CA PRO A 284 13.96 23.92 -21.42
C PRO A 284 14.70 23.84 -22.77
N SER A 285 15.71 24.66 -22.98
CA SER A 285 16.34 24.85 -24.29
C SER A 285 17.69 24.16 -24.50
N VAL A 286 18.28 23.52 -23.46
CA VAL A 286 19.59 22.88 -23.63
C VAL A 286 19.42 21.36 -23.45
N GLY A 287 19.50 20.61 -24.58
CA GLY A 287 19.47 19.16 -24.61
C GLY A 287 18.08 18.53 -24.82
N SER A 288 17.10 19.28 -25.35
CA SER A 288 15.83 18.69 -25.76
C SER A 288 15.91 18.15 -27.19
N GLU A 289 15.41 16.95 -27.40
CA GLU A 289 15.34 16.26 -28.69
C GLU A 289 13.88 16.20 -29.17
N ARG A 290 13.71 16.33 -30.49
CA ARG A 290 12.40 16.09 -31.11
C ARG A 290 12.28 14.63 -31.49
N VAL A 291 11.26 13.97 -30.95
CA VAL A 291 10.96 12.58 -31.20
C VAL A 291 9.61 12.47 -31.87
N LEU A 292 9.57 11.90 -33.06
CA LEU A 292 8.31 11.60 -33.74
C LEU A 292 7.86 10.20 -33.35
N ILE A 293 6.68 10.08 -32.76
CA ILE A 293 6.15 8.80 -32.29
C ILE A 293 4.76 8.51 -32.89
N ARG A 294 4.53 7.29 -33.29
CA ARG A 294 3.23 6.84 -33.81
C ARG A 294 2.55 5.93 -32.79
N PRO A 295 1.49 6.40 -32.10
CA PRO A 295 0.76 5.57 -31.15
C PRO A 295 0.18 4.33 -31.80
N LYS A 296 0.25 3.18 -31.09
CA LYS A 296 -0.29 1.90 -31.54
C LYS A 296 -1.63 1.64 -30.83
N PRO A 297 -2.63 1.01 -31.51
CA PRO A 297 -3.88 0.63 -30.87
C PRO A 297 -3.61 -0.51 -29.88
N GLY A 298 -4.18 -0.42 -28.68
CA GLY A 298 -4.27 -1.54 -27.74
C GLY A 298 -5.38 -2.53 -28.11
N ALA A 299 -5.50 -3.62 -27.39
CA ALA A 299 -6.55 -4.63 -27.58
C ALA A 299 -7.97 -4.05 -27.40
N ASP A 300 -8.10 -2.98 -26.63
CA ASP A 300 -9.32 -2.20 -26.38
C ASP A 300 -9.56 -1.09 -27.40
N GLY A 301 -8.77 -1.01 -28.47
CA GLY A 301 -8.84 0.03 -29.49
C GLY A 301 -8.31 1.40 -29.06
N VAL A 302 -7.83 1.57 -27.83
CA VAL A 302 -7.27 2.82 -27.33
C VAL A 302 -5.82 2.98 -27.80
N TYR A 303 -5.50 4.13 -28.38
CA TYR A 303 -4.15 4.43 -28.87
C TYR A 303 -3.19 4.77 -27.70
N ARG A 304 -2.03 4.09 -27.68
CA ARG A 304 -1.00 4.23 -26.64
C ARG A 304 0.39 4.24 -27.24
N ILE A 305 1.31 4.88 -26.52
CA ILE A 305 2.74 4.82 -26.88
C ILE A 305 3.48 3.67 -26.21
N GLY A 306 2.84 3.01 -25.22
CA GLY A 306 3.43 1.90 -24.46
C GLY A 306 4.50 2.33 -23.45
N ALA A 307 4.33 3.54 -22.89
CA ALA A 307 5.11 4.03 -21.78
C ALA A 307 4.20 4.28 -20.56
N VAL A 308 4.68 3.93 -19.37
CA VAL A 308 4.11 4.36 -18.11
C VAL A 308 4.74 5.70 -17.77
N VAL A 309 3.90 6.72 -17.57
CA VAL A 309 4.33 8.07 -17.31
C VAL A 309 3.87 8.56 -15.95
N GLY A 310 4.60 9.49 -15.36
CA GLY A 310 4.26 10.12 -14.08
C GLY A 310 4.60 11.61 -14.10
N ALA A 311 4.09 12.36 -13.13
CA ALA A 311 4.42 13.76 -12.95
C ALA A 311 5.88 13.90 -12.51
N ASP A 312 6.62 14.83 -13.14
CA ASP A 312 7.97 15.19 -12.73
C ASP A 312 7.89 16.32 -11.71
N VAL A 313 7.91 15.94 -10.44
CA VAL A 313 7.77 16.86 -9.31
C VAL A 313 9.12 17.10 -8.65
N ALA A 314 9.37 18.32 -8.21
CA ALA A 314 10.53 18.61 -7.37
C ALA A 314 10.41 17.82 -6.06
N THR A 315 11.52 17.24 -5.62
CA THR A 315 11.57 16.46 -4.38
C THR A 315 12.29 17.22 -3.29
N VAL A 316 11.99 16.87 -2.06
CA VAL A 316 12.67 17.32 -0.83
C VAL A 316 13.09 16.08 -0.06
N GLU A 317 14.28 16.14 0.52
CA GLU A 317 14.75 15.11 1.41
C GLU A 317 14.09 15.27 2.77
N VAL A 318 13.44 14.21 3.23
CA VAL A 318 12.71 14.19 4.50
C VAL A 318 13.15 12.98 5.29
N SER A 319 13.58 13.23 6.51
CA SER A 319 13.79 12.21 7.53
C SER A 319 13.18 12.66 8.84
N ASP A 320 12.81 11.72 9.67
CA ASP A 320 12.29 11.99 11.01
C ASP A 320 13.33 11.60 12.06
N ASP A 321 13.38 12.34 13.17
CA ASP A 321 14.10 11.88 14.34
C ASP A 321 13.48 10.57 14.87
N LEU A 322 14.26 9.79 15.61
CA LEU A 322 13.89 8.44 16.02
C LEU A 322 12.53 8.39 16.76
N VAL A 323 12.26 9.35 17.64
CA VAL A 323 11.00 9.37 18.41
C VAL A 323 9.80 9.62 17.50
N THR A 324 9.91 10.60 16.61
CA THR A 324 8.89 10.91 15.61
C THR A 324 8.70 9.75 14.64
N ALA A 325 9.79 9.12 14.18
CA ALA A 325 9.74 7.96 13.29
C ALA A 325 9.01 6.78 13.93
N VAL A 326 9.27 6.47 15.20
CA VAL A 326 8.58 5.41 15.94
C VAL A 326 7.10 5.74 16.11
N SER A 327 6.77 6.96 16.54
CA SER A 327 5.38 7.39 16.68
C SER A 327 4.61 7.28 15.37
N ARG A 328 5.20 7.74 14.26
CA ARG A 328 4.61 7.63 12.92
C ARG A 328 4.49 6.18 12.45
N GLY A 329 5.51 5.34 12.71
CA GLY A 329 5.50 3.93 12.36
C GLY A 329 4.35 3.17 13.04
N VAL A 330 4.15 3.42 14.34
CA VAL A 330 3.03 2.84 15.11
C VAL A 330 1.68 3.35 14.58
N SER A 331 1.55 4.67 14.40
CA SER A 331 0.32 5.27 13.86
C SER A 331 -0.01 4.70 12.48
N ARG A 332 0.99 4.61 11.58
CA ARG A 332 0.81 4.07 10.24
C ARG A 332 0.37 2.60 10.26
N THR A 333 0.96 1.80 11.14
CA THR A 333 0.57 0.40 11.32
C THR A 333 -0.89 0.29 11.77
N TRP A 334 -1.28 1.08 12.76
CA TRP A 334 -2.67 1.10 13.24
C TRP A 334 -3.66 1.48 12.14
N GLU A 335 -3.39 2.52 11.40
CA GLU A 335 -4.23 2.99 10.31
C GLU A 335 -4.38 1.98 9.19
N MET A 336 -3.26 1.38 8.75
CA MET A 336 -3.29 0.32 7.74
C MET A 336 -4.07 -0.90 8.25
N THR A 337 -3.96 -1.22 9.54
CA THR A 337 -4.73 -2.28 10.18
C THR A 337 -6.24 -1.98 10.12
N VAL A 338 -6.64 -0.78 10.54
CA VAL A 338 -8.04 -0.36 10.50
C VAL A 338 -8.58 -0.34 9.07
N LEU A 339 -7.83 0.23 8.12
CA LEU A 339 -8.21 0.26 6.71
C LEU A 339 -8.38 -1.15 6.12
N THR A 340 -7.50 -2.09 6.50
CA THR A 340 -7.60 -3.49 6.05
C THR A 340 -8.87 -4.15 6.59
N PHE A 341 -9.20 -3.95 7.87
CA PHE A 341 -10.46 -4.44 8.44
C PHE A 341 -11.70 -3.81 7.78
N GLN A 342 -11.66 -2.51 7.52
CA GLN A 342 -12.76 -1.80 6.83
C GLN A 342 -12.93 -2.30 5.40
N ALA A 343 -11.84 -2.50 4.65
CA ALA A 343 -11.89 -3.04 3.30
C ALA A 343 -12.51 -4.45 3.27
N LEU A 344 -12.11 -5.32 4.20
CA LEU A 344 -12.70 -6.65 4.34
C LEU A 344 -14.19 -6.58 4.72
N GLY A 345 -14.56 -5.70 5.64
CA GLY A 345 -15.96 -5.48 6.02
C GLY A 345 -16.81 -5.02 4.83
N ARG A 346 -16.34 -4.05 4.06
CA ARG A 346 -17.02 -3.57 2.85
C ARG A 346 -17.09 -4.63 1.75
N MET A 347 -16.11 -5.50 1.66
CA MET A 347 -16.13 -6.63 0.73
C MET A 347 -17.21 -7.65 1.11
N ILE A 348 -17.40 -7.91 2.41
CA ILE A 348 -18.45 -8.82 2.91
C ILE A 348 -19.85 -8.26 2.62
N VAL A 349 -20.07 -6.95 2.77
CA VAL A 349 -21.36 -6.30 2.47
C VAL A 349 -21.56 -6.01 0.97
N GLY A 350 -20.57 -6.35 0.11
CA GLY A 350 -20.69 -6.24 -1.35
C GLY A 350 -20.41 -4.85 -1.94
N GLU A 351 -19.92 -3.91 -1.13
CA GLU A 351 -19.52 -2.57 -1.58
C GLU A 351 -18.21 -2.60 -2.38
N ILE A 352 -17.34 -3.56 -2.08
CA ILE A 352 -16.05 -3.77 -2.77
C ILE A 352 -16.11 -5.11 -3.49
N SER A 353 -15.72 -5.13 -4.77
CA SER A 353 -15.70 -6.34 -5.58
C SER A 353 -14.66 -7.36 -5.10
N TRP A 354 -15.03 -8.62 -5.04
CA TRP A 354 -14.13 -9.76 -4.76
C TRP A 354 -13.01 -9.91 -5.80
N ARG A 355 -13.12 -9.26 -6.96
CA ARG A 355 -12.06 -9.17 -7.97
C ARG A 355 -10.83 -8.39 -7.50
N GLN A 356 -10.94 -7.64 -6.41
CA GLN A 356 -9.81 -6.92 -5.81
C GLN A 356 -8.93 -7.80 -4.91
N ILE A 357 -9.35 -9.03 -4.60
CA ILE A 357 -8.50 -9.98 -3.87
C ILE A 357 -7.32 -10.35 -4.76
N SER A 358 -6.13 -10.01 -4.29
CA SER A 358 -4.87 -10.38 -4.92
C SER A 358 -4.49 -11.82 -4.55
N GLY A 359 -4.14 -12.61 -5.55
CA GLY A 359 -3.65 -13.95 -5.32
C GLY A 359 -2.11 -14.02 -5.21
N PRO A 360 -1.57 -15.23 -5.04
CA PRO A 360 -0.13 -15.44 -4.85
C PRO A 360 0.73 -14.90 -5.99
N VAL A 361 0.23 -14.91 -7.22
CA VAL A 361 0.96 -14.43 -8.41
C VAL A 361 1.09 -12.90 -8.37
N THR A 362 -0.01 -12.20 -8.06
CA THR A 362 -0.01 -10.74 -7.90
C THR A 362 0.90 -10.31 -6.74
N ILE A 363 0.87 -11.03 -5.62
CA ILE A 363 1.73 -10.74 -4.45
C ILE A 363 3.21 -10.99 -4.81
N ALA A 364 3.51 -12.06 -5.55
CA ALA A 364 4.86 -12.34 -6.00
C ALA A 364 5.37 -11.23 -6.94
N ASP A 365 4.55 -10.77 -7.90
CA ASP A 365 4.92 -9.69 -8.80
C ASP A 365 5.17 -8.38 -8.02
N ALA A 366 4.32 -8.04 -7.06
CA ALA A 366 4.51 -6.90 -6.18
C ALA A 366 5.80 -7.00 -5.34
N ALA A 367 6.15 -8.20 -4.85
CA ALA A 367 7.42 -8.44 -4.16
C ALA A 367 8.62 -8.16 -5.07
N GLY A 368 8.58 -8.68 -6.31
CA GLY A 368 9.64 -8.46 -7.30
C GLY A 368 9.78 -6.99 -7.70
N GLN A 369 8.67 -6.30 -7.94
CA GLN A 369 8.67 -4.88 -8.28
C GLN A 369 9.21 -4.03 -7.12
N SER A 370 8.77 -4.31 -5.88
CA SER A 370 9.23 -3.60 -4.70
C SER A 370 10.73 -3.80 -4.46
N ALA A 371 11.23 -5.03 -4.62
CA ALA A 371 12.65 -5.33 -4.51
C ALA A 371 13.47 -4.68 -5.64
N GLY A 372 12.94 -4.63 -6.86
CA GLY A 372 13.55 -3.90 -7.98
C GLY A 372 13.63 -2.39 -7.75
N GLY A 373 12.73 -1.82 -6.95
CA GLY A 373 12.75 -0.42 -6.51
C GLY A 373 13.76 -0.13 -5.39
N GLY A 374 14.41 -1.15 -4.83
CA GLY A 374 15.40 -1.04 -3.76
C GLY A 374 14.90 -1.48 -2.38
N LEU A 375 15.75 -1.27 -1.38
CA LEU A 375 15.50 -1.77 -0.02
C LEU A 375 14.28 -1.11 0.64
N GLN A 376 14.11 0.21 0.51
CA GLN A 376 12.99 0.93 1.15
C GLN A 376 11.62 0.49 0.63
N PRO A 377 11.34 0.43 -0.70
CA PRO A 377 10.10 -0.12 -1.20
C PRO A 377 9.85 -1.57 -0.77
N PHE A 378 10.90 -2.40 -0.70
CA PHE A 378 10.77 -3.79 -0.27
C PHE A 378 10.39 -3.90 1.22
N ILE A 379 10.99 -3.09 2.10
CA ILE A 379 10.60 -3.02 3.53
C ILE A 379 9.15 -2.54 3.66
N GLY A 380 8.74 -1.53 2.88
CA GLY A 380 7.36 -1.06 2.85
C GLY A 380 6.37 -2.16 2.43
N PHE A 381 6.72 -2.94 1.42
CA PHE A 381 5.97 -4.12 1.01
C PHE A 381 5.87 -5.16 2.14
N LEU A 382 6.99 -5.48 2.81
CA LEU A 382 6.99 -6.41 3.94
C LEU A 382 6.08 -5.93 5.08
N ALA A 383 6.11 -4.64 5.41
CA ALA A 383 5.26 -4.06 6.43
C ALA A 383 3.76 -4.21 6.07
N LEU A 384 3.39 -3.90 4.82
CA LEU A 384 2.01 -4.01 4.36
C LEU A 384 1.50 -5.46 4.39
N ILE A 385 2.30 -6.41 3.87
CA ILE A 385 1.92 -7.83 3.87
C ILE A 385 1.88 -8.39 5.31
N SER A 386 2.77 -7.93 6.20
CA SER A 386 2.75 -8.30 7.61
C SER A 386 1.43 -7.91 8.31
N ILE A 387 0.94 -6.69 8.05
CA ILE A 387 -0.36 -6.25 8.54
C ILE A 387 -1.48 -7.11 7.95
N SER A 388 -1.44 -7.39 6.65
CA SER A 388 -2.44 -8.23 5.99
C SER A 388 -2.50 -9.63 6.60
N ILE A 389 -1.35 -10.25 6.88
CA ILE A 389 -1.28 -11.56 7.55
C ILE A 389 -1.85 -11.46 8.98
N ALA A 390 -1.49 -10.41 9.73
CA ALA A 390 -2.01 -10.21 11.09
C ALA A 390 -3.53 -10.08 11.10
N VAL A 391 -4.08 -9.23 10.22
CA VAL A 391 -5.52 -8.99 10.12
C VAL A 391 -6.27 -10.24 9.68
N LEU A 392 -5.78 -10.95 8.65
CA LEU A 392 -6.40 -12.19 8.18
C LEU A 392 -6.41 -13.26 9.28
N ASN A 393 -5.30 -13.40 10.02
CA ASN A 393 -5.23 -14.34 11.13
C ASN A 393 -6.10 -13.93 12.33
N LEU A 394 -6.46 -12.66 12.49
CA LEU A 394 -7.39 -12.21 13.53
C LEU A 394 -8.87 -12.34 13.13
N LEU A 395 -9.18 -12.68 11.88
CA LEU A 395 -10.57 -12.93 11.48
C LEU A 395 -11.12 -14.16 12.23
N PRO A 396 -12.42 -14.16 12.58
CA PRO A 396 -13.07 -15.26 13.29
C PRO A 396 -13.31 -16.47 12.36
N ILE A 397 -12.27 -16.91 11.66
CA ILE A 397 -12.31 -18.06 10.75
C ILE A 397 -11.68 -19.24 11.47
N PRO A 398 -12.42 -20.33 11.70
CA PRO A 398 -11.85 -21.57 12.23
C PRO A 398 -10.65 -22.00 11.38
N MET A 399 -9.58 -22.46 11.99
CA MET A 399 -8.23 -22.74 11.44
C MET A 399 -7.24 -21.58 11.50
N LEU A 400 -7.68 -20.33 11.68
CA LEU A 400 -6.81 -19.18 11.93
C LEU A 400 -6.79 -18.85 13.43
N ASP A 401 -5.84 -18.04 13.85
CA ASP A 401 -5.70 -17.65 15.26
C ASP A 401 -6.96 -16.99 15.81
N GLY A 402 -7.61 -16.13 15.01
CA GLY A 402 -8.86 -15.48 15.36
C GLY A 402 -10.00 -16.46 15.61
N GLY A 403 -10.02 -17.60 14.91
CA GLY A 403 -10.97 -18.68 15.19
C GLY A 403 -10.72 -19.34 16.53
N HIS A 404 -9.48 -19.59 16.92
CA HIS A 404 -9.13 -20.08 18.24
C HIS A 404 -9.45 -19.06 19.35
N LEU A 405 -9.17 -17.78 19.10
CA LEU A 405 -9.56 -16.69 20.02
C LEU A 405 -11.07 -16.61 20.21
N LEU A 406 -11.87 -16.84 19.15
CA LEU A 406 -13.33 -16.91 19.25
C LEU A 406 -13.76 -18.11 20.12
N TYR A 407 -13.12 -19.27 20.00
CA TYR A 407 -13.40 -20.42 20.86
C TYR A 407 -13.05 -20.14 22.33
N TYR A 408 -11.96 -19.42 22.60
CA TYR A 408 -11.60 -19.01 23.95
C TYR A 408 -12.55 -17.95 24.52
N LEU A 409 -13.04 -17.03 23.69
CA LEU A 409 -14.08 -16.07 24.09
C LEU A 409 -15.37 -16.79 24.47
N TRP A 410 -15.78 -17.81 23.71
CA TRP A 410 -16.92 -18.66 24.06
C TRP A 410 -16.70 -19.38 25.40
N GLU A 411 -15.54 -19.99 25.59
CA GLU A 411 -15.18 -20.67 26.83
C GLU A 411 -15.21 -19.71 28.04
N PHE A 412 -14.74 -18.48 27.84
CA PHE A 412 -14.79 -17.42 28.84
C PHE A 412 -16.22 -17.04 29.26
N VAL A 413 -17.10 -16.88 28.29
CA VAL A 413 -18.50 -16.47 28.53
C VAL A 413 -19.33 -17.62 29.12
N ARG A 414 -19.13 -18.83 28.62
CA ARG A 414 -19.96 -19.99 28.98
C ARG A 414 -19.38 -20.83 30.13
N GLY A 415 -18.13 -20.63 30.50
CA GLY A 415 -17.44 -21.37 31.55
C GLY A 415 -17.04 -22.79 31.16
N SER A 416 -17.26 -23.19 29.89
CA SER A 416 -16.89 -24.51 29.37
C SER A 416 -16.46 -24.44 27.91
N PRO A 417 -15.48 -25.25 27.50
CA PRO A 417 -15.03 -25.28 26.11
C PRO A 417 -16.14 -25.79 25.18
N LEU A 418 -16.02 -25.41 23.89
CA LEU A 418 -16.87 -25.97 22.83
C LEU A 418 -16.68 -27.49 22.73
N SER A 419 -17.77 -28.20 22.39
CA SER A 419 -17.67 -29.64 22.15
C SER A 419 -16.76 -29.96 20.96
N ALA A 420 -16.11 -31.09 20.98
CA ALA A 420 -15.23 -31.55 19.91
C ALA A 420 -15.95 -31.58 18.52
N GLU A 421 -17.23 -31.94 18.52
CA GLU A 421 -18.05 -31.98 17.32
C GLU A 421 -18.20 -30.61 16.69
N VAL A 422 -18.45 -29.53 17.48
CA VAL A 422 -18.58 -28.16 17.02
C VAL A 422 -17.24 -27.64 16.51
N GLN A 423 -16.15 -27.96 17.22
CA GLN A 423 -14.80 -27.58 16.78
C GLN A 423 -14.43 -28.26 15.45
N ASP A 424 -14.76 -29.53 15.27
CA ASP A 424 -14.54 -30.27 14.02
C ASP A 424 -15.39 -29.73 12.86
N ALA A 425 -16.65 -29.42 13.12
CA ALA A 425 -17.51 -28.78 12.12
C ALA A 425 -16.96 -27.41 11.70
N GLY A 426 -16.54 -26.58 12.68
CA GLY A 426 -15.88 -25.31 12.44
C GLY A 426 -14.61 -25.47 11.61
N ARG A 427 -13.76 -26.42 11.95
CA ARG A 427 -12.52 -26.71 11.19
C ARG A 427 -12.81 -27.06 9.72
N ARG A 428 -13.80 -27.94 9.45
CA ARG A 428 -14.20 -28.28 8.07
C ARG A 428 -14.70 -27.05 7.30
N MET A 429 -15.51 -26.21 7.96
CA MET A 429 -16.01 -24.97 7.37
C MET A 429 -14.88 -23.99 7.07
N GLY A 430 -13.92 -23.84 8.00
CA GLY A 430 -12.74 -22.99 7.81
C GLY A 430 -11.88 -23.44 6.64
N VAL A 431 -11.62 -24.74 6.51
CA VAL A 431 -10.90 -25.31 5.34
C VAL A 431 -11.64 -25.01 4.05
N ALA A 432 -12.96 -25.23 4.00
CA ALA A 432 -13.76 -24.95 2.81
C ALA A 432 -13.72 -23.47 2.40
N LEU A 433 -13.78 -22.56 3.40
CA LEU A 433 -13.69 -21.11 3.16
C LEU A 433 -12.30 -20.72 2.64
N ILE A 434 -11.22 -21.26 3.22
CA ILE A 434 -9.84 -20.96 2.76
C ILE A 434 -9.65 -21.46 1.31
N ILE A 435 -10.15 -22.66 0.98
CA ILE A 435 -10.10 -23.18 -0.39
C ILE A 435 -10.87 -22.26 -1.35
N LEU A 436 -12.09 -21.84 -0.97
CA LEU A 436 -12.90 -20.92 -1.76
C LEU A 436 -12.15 -19.59 -2.02
N LEU A 437 -11.64 -18.95 -0.97
CA LEU A 437 -10.89 -17.68 -1.09
C LEU A 437 -9.66 -17.83 -1.95
N THR A 438 -8.90 -18.93 -1.77
CA THR A 438 -7.71 -19.21 -2.59
C THR A 438 -8.08 -19.41 -4.06
N THR A 439 -9.18 -20.11 -4.32
CA THR A 439 -9.67 -20.33 -5.70
C THR A 439 -10.07 -19.02 -6.35
N VAL A 440 -10.81 -18.15 -5.63
CA VAL A 440 -11.17 -16.81 -6.14
C VAL A 440 -9.93 -15.97 -6.40
N ALA A 441 -8.97 -15.97 -5.49
CA ALA A 441 -7.71 -15.22 -5.63
C ALA A 441 -6.90 -15.69 -6.85
N LEU A 442 -6.77 -17.01 -7.06
CA LEU A 442 -6.10 -17.58 -8.23
C LEU A 442 -6.87 -17.24 -9.53
N PHE A 443 -8.19 -17.36 -9.52
CA PHE A 443 -9.02 -16.97 -10.67
C PHE A 443 -8.80 -15.49 -11.03
N ASN A 444 -8.76 -14.59 -10.03
CA ASN A 444 -8.49 -13.18 -10.26
C ASN A 444 -7.07 -12.97 -10.85
N ASP A 445 -6.07 -13.67 -10.34
CA ASP A 445 -4.70 -13.60 -10.87
C ASP A 445 -4.66 -14.02 -12.34
N PHE A 446 -5.25 -15.16 -12.68
CA PHE A 446 -5.30 -15.63 -14.07
C PHE A 446 -6.10 -14.70 -14.99
N SER A 447 -7.23 -14.16 -14.51
CA SER A 447 -8.02 -13.18 -15.28
C SER A 447 -7.21 -11.92 -15.60
N ARG A 448 -6.42 -11.42 -14.63
CA ARG A 448 -5.51 -10.28 -14.85
C ARG A 448 -4.40 -10.60 -15.86
N LEU A 449 -3.81 -11.79 -15.79
CA LEU A 449 -2.77 -12.21 -16.73
C LEU A 449 -3.33 -12.41 -18.15
N ALA A 450 -4.57 -12.86 -18.27
CA ALA A 450 -5.27 -13.04 -19.54
C ALA A 450 -5.85 -11.73 -20.11
N GLY A 451 -5.83 -10.64 -19.35
CA GLY A 451 -6.35 -9.33 -19.77
C GLY A 451 -7.90 -9.25 -19.78
N TRP A 452 -8.54 -9.99 -18.88
CA TRP A 452 -10.01 -10.08 -18.78
C TRP A 452 -10.53 -9.26 -17.58
#